data_53121bf7e51117470adb7bdf2d70f6d7
#
_entry.id   53121bf7e51117470adb7bdf2d70f6d7
#
_cell.length_a   1.000
_cell.length_b   1.000
_cell.length_c   1.000
_cell.angle_alpha   90.00
_cell.angle_beta   90.00
_cell.angle_gamma   90.00
#
_symmetry.space_group_name_H-M   'P 1'
#
loop_
_entity.id
_entity.type
_entity.pdbx_description
1 polymer ?
#
loop_
_entity_poly.entity_id
_entity_poly.type
_entity_poly.pdbx_seq_one_letter_code
_entity_poly.pdbx_strand_id
1 'polypeptide(L)'
;MATSKPTISTSFLYETLEETLDIKPLGAKLHIGIPKETAFQENRIALTPEAVGVLVSNGNEVSIEHLAGEGSHNSDADYSEAGARIVFDRHEIFKCPILVKSAPIVSEDLPLLQLNQIIISPIHYSALQQEDLQKMMEKKITALSFENFKDASGTYPIVRSMSEIAGSAVMLIAAQYLSSFNKGKGVLLGGISGIPPTKVVIVGAGIVGESATRNALALGASVKVFDNDVYKLKQLQNNLGQRVWTSVLEPKILAKQLKTCEVAVGALSNEYGRAPVVVTEEMVAAMRPGSIIIDVAIDRGGCFETSELTSHQKPTFVKHGVIHYGVPNIPSGFARTASQAISNVLMPLMLTISDEGGLDEMLWHDVNVREGIYLFKGALTDFYISQKFDLKYTDLNLLIASRR
;
A
#
# COMPACT_ATOMS: atom_id res chain seq x y z
N MET A 1 14.43 26.30 -84.11
CA MET A 1 14.94 26.16 -82.71
C MET A 1 13.82 25.57 -81.85
N ALA A 2 13.87 24.29 -81.58
CA ALA A 2 12.86 23.58 -80.87
C ALA A 2 13.29 23.43 -79.41
N THR A 3 12.49 23.96 -78.53
CA THR A 3 12.67 23.81 -77.08
C THR A 3 11.93 22.56 -76.58
N SER A 4 12.68 21.54 -76.23
CA SER A 4 12.16 20.33 -75.53
C SER A 4 11.79 20.63 -74.09
N LYS A 5 10.55 20.34 -73.76
CA LYS A 5 10.09 20.29 -72.32
C LYS A 5 10.54 18.97 -71.66
N PRO A 6 11.00 18.96 -70.43
CA PRO A 6 11.27 17.73 -69.77
C PRO A 6 9.95 17.07 -69.25
N THR A 7 9.78 15.81 -69.62
CA THR A 7 8.68 14.95 -69.12
C THR A 7 9.01 14.45 -67.75
N ILE A 8 8.25 14.85 -66.75
CA ILE A 8 8.33 14.31 -65.38
C ILE A 8 7.51 13.02 -65.41
N SER A 9 8.21 11.88 -65.21
CA SER A 9 7.58 10.58 -64.98
C SER A 9 7.12 10.51 -63.54
N THR A 10 5.83 10.63 -63.32
CA THR A 10 5.19 10.34 -62.04
C THR A 10 4.74 8.90 -62.01
N SER A 11 5.60 7.98 -61.61
CA SER A 11 5.21 6.68 -61.11
C SER A 11 5.57 6.60 -59.61
N PHE A 12 4.81 7.27 -58.79
CA PHE A 12 4.74 6.89 -57.37
C PHE A 12 3.85 5.66 -57.32
N LEU A 13 4.46 4.50 -57.22
CA LEU A 13 3.83 3.29 -56.71
C LEU A 13 3.51 3.55 -55.25
N TYR A 14 2.26 3.83 -54.97
CA TYR A 14 1.73 3.66 -53.62
C TYR A 14 1.71 2.15 -53.34
N GLU A 15 2.77 1.62 -52.72
CA GLU A 15 2.64 0.36 -51.97
C GLU A 15 1.70 0.67 -50.82
N THR A 16 0.51 0.09 -50.85
CA THR A 16 -0.34 0.00 -49.70
C THR A 16 0.46 -0.83 -48.67
N LEU A 17 0.98 -0.16 -47.63
CA LEU A 17 1.35 -0.85 -46.40
C LEU A 17 0.09 -1.57 -45.93
N GLU A 18 0.05 -2.89 -46.12
CA GLU A 18 -0.87 -3.72 -45.37
C GLU A 18 -0.54 -3.46 -43.89
N GLU A 19 -1.37 -2.63 -43.24
CA GLU A 19 -1.42 -2.67 -41.78
C GLU A 19 -1.83 -4.10 -41.44
N THR A 20 -0.86 -4.89 -41.00
CA THR A 20 -1.16 -6.12 -40.29
C THR A 20 -2.01 -5.67 -39.09
N LEU A 21 -3.32 -5.91 -39.20
CA LEU A 21 -4.20 -5.86 -38.06
C LEU A 21 -3.56 -6.80 -37.02
N ASP A 22 -2.92 -6.20 -36.00
CA ASP A 22 -2.58 -6.91 -34.79
C ASP A 22 -3.90 -7.40 -34.23
N ILE A 23 -4.24 -8.65 -34.55
CA ILE A 23 -5.35 -9.35 -33.94
C ILE A 23 -4.89 -9.52 -32.50
N LYS A 24 -5.29 -8.59 -31.61
CA LYS A 24 -5.13 -8.78 -30.18
C LYS A 24 -5.64 -10.18 -29.86
N PRO A 25 -4.85 -11.02 -29.21
CA PRO A 25 -5.35 -12.32 -28.78
C PRO A 25 -6.67 -12.08 -28.01
N LEU A 26 -7.66 -12.93 -28.24
CA LEU A 26 -8.90 -12.89 -27.48
C LEU A 26 -8.50 -12.93 -25.99
N GLY A 27 -8.91 -11.91 -25.24
CA GLY A 27 -8.53 -11.79 -23.84
C GLY A 27 -8.81 -13.08 -23.06
N ALA A 28 -7.94 -13.43 -22.12
CA ALA A 28 -8.16 -14.62 -21.30
C ALA A 28 -9.23 -14.31 -20.26
N LYS A 29 -10.26 -15.17 -20.19
CA LYS A 29 -11.22 -15.10 -19.10
C LYS A 29 -10.54 -15.47 -17.79
N LEU A 30 -10.47 -14.54 -16.85
CA LEU A 30 -9.88 -14.77 -15.54
C LEU A 30 -10.89 -15.45 -14.60
N HIS A 31 -10.38 -16.35 -13.76
CA HIS A 31 -11.09 -16.98 -12.66
C HIS A 31 -10.48 -16.50 -11.35
N ILE A 32 -11.12 -15.55 -10.70
CA ILE A 32 -10.60 -14.81 -9.54
C ILE A 32 -11.30 -15.31 -8.28
N GLY A 33 -10.52 -15.71 -7.28
CA GLY A 33 -10.98 -16.04 -5.93
C GLY A 33 -10.60 -14.95 -4.94
N ILE A 34 -11.55 -14.50 -4.13
CA ILE A 34 -11.34 -13.55 -3.06
C ILE A 34 -11.69 -14.25 -1.75
N PRO A 35 -10.68 -14.79 -1.03
CA PRO A 35 -10.92 -15.42 0.27
C PRO A 35 -11.18 -14.38 1.35
N LYS A 36 -11.89 -14.79 2.40
CA LYS A 36 -12.03 -14.00 3.63
C LYS A 36 -10.68 -13.88 4.30
N GLU A 37 -10.33 -12.65 4.71
CA GLU A 37 -9.07 -12.41 5.41
C GLU A 37 -9.13 -13.00 6.82
N THR A 38 -8.07 -13.75 7.17
CA THR A 38 -7.88 -14.35 8.49
C THR A 38 -6.75 -13.70 9.28
N ALA A 39 -6.00 -12.80 8.61
CA ALA A 39 -4.95 -12.03 9.27
C ALA A 39 -5.53 -11.18 10.40
N PHE A 40 -4.79 -11.11 11.51
CA PHE A 40 -5.25 -10.41 12.71
C PHE A 40 -5.58 -8.94 12.42
N GLN A 41 -6.82 -8.56 12.71
CA GLN A 41 -7.35 -7.20 12.54
C GLN A 41 -7.30 -6.67 11.09
N GLU A 42 -7.37 -7.55 10.08
CA GLU A 42 -7.55 -7.16 8.69
C GLU A 42 -9.04 -7.12 8.35
N ASN A 43 -9.55 -5.92 8.09
CA ASN A 43 -10.94 -5.68 7.74
C ASN A 43 -11.12 -5.25 6.28
N ARG A 44 -10.03 -5.01 5.57
CA ARG A 44 -10.06 -4.61 4.16
C ARG A 44 -10.36 -5.80 3.26
N ILE A 45 -10.89 -5.51 2.08
CA ILE A 45 -11.04 -6.48 0.98
C ILE A 45 -10.38 -5.92 -0.28
N ALA A 46 -9.83 -6.79 -1.10
CA ALA A 46 -9.05 -6.37 -2.26
C ALA A 46 -9.88 -5.79 -3.41
N LEU A 47 -11.10 -6.31 -3.62
CA LEU A 47 -12.03 -5.84 -4.66
C LEU A 47 -13.40 -5.56 -4.04
N THR A 48 -13.94 -4.37 -4.31
CA THR A 48 -15.29 -3.98 -3.90
C THR A 48 -16.33 -4.54 -4.86
N PRO A 49 -17.64 -4.57 -4.47
CA PRO A 49 -18.71 -5.03 -5.36
C PRO A 49 -18.74 -4.29 -6.70
N GLU A 50 -18.50 -2.99 -6.72
CA GLU A 50 -18.46 -2.19 -7.95
C GLU A 50 -17.35 -2.66 -8.90
N ALA A 51 -16.16 -2.91 -8.36
CA ALA A 51 -15.02 -3.43 -9.15
C ALA A 51 -15.30 -4.85 -9.68
N VAL A 52 -15.91 -5.69 -8.86
CA VAL A 52 -16.35 -7.03 -9.24
C VAL A 52 -17.35 -6.96 -10.37
N GLY A 53 -18.35 -6.06 -10.30
CA GLY A 53 -19.32 -5.84 -11.36
C GLY A 53 -18.68 -5.45 -12.70
N VAL A 54 -17.63 -4.61 -12.67
CA VAL A 54 -16.85 -4.26 -13.86
C VAL A 54 -16.13 -5.49 -14.43
N LEU A 55 -15.46 -6.27 -13.58
CA LEU A 55 -14.73 -7.48 -14.02
C LEU A 55 -15.68 -8.52 -14.64
N VAL A 56 -16.82 -8.77 -14.00
CA VAL A 56 -17.83 -9.72 -14.48
C VAL A 56 -18.45 -9.24 -15.81
N SER A 57 -18.76 -7.95 -15.93
CA SER A 57 -19.28 -7.36 -17.17
C SER A 57 -18.31 -7.48 -18.34
N ASN A 58 -17.00 -7.59 -18.07
CA ASN A 58 -15.96 -7.85 -19.06
C ASN A 58 -15.65 -9.35 -19.24
N GLY A 59 -16.53 -10.24 -18.78
CA GLY A 59 -16.47 -11.67 -19.04
C GLY A 59 -15.63 -12.48 -18.05
N ASN A 60 -15.06 -11.87 -17.03
CA ASN A 60 -14.30 -12.57 -15.98
C ASN A 60 -15.25 -13.24 -14.98
N GLU A 61 -14.79 -14.30 -14.35
CA GLU A 61 -15.50 -14.97 -13.25
C GLU A 61 -14.89 -14.57 -11.91
N VAL A 62 -15.73 -14.14 -10.98
CA VAL A 62 -15.30 -13.79 -9.63
C VAL A 62 -16.06 -14.64 -8.61
N SER A 63 -15.31 -15.34 -7.78
CA SER A 63 -15.81 -16.05 -6.61
C SER A 63 -15.35 -15.34 -5.36
N ILE A 64 -16.23 -15.19 -4.38
CA ILE A 64 -15.91 -14.57 -3.11
C ILE A 64 -16.32 -15.49 -1.96
N GLU A 65 -15.47 -15.60 -0.95
CA GLU A 65 -15.80 -16.36 0.25
C GLU A 65 -16.88 -15.65 1.06
N HIS A 66 -17.83 -16.40 1.59
CA HIS A 66 -18.91 -15.91 2.44
C HIS A 66 -18.39 -14.99 3.56
N LEU A 67 -19.03 -13.83 3.72
CA LEU A 67 -18.64 -12.75 4.66
C LEU A 67 -17.23 -12.17 4.46
N ALA A 68 -16.60 -12.33 3.30
CA ALA A 68 -15.27 -11.74 3.06
C ALA A 68 -15.31 -10.21 3.04
N GLY A 69 -16.41 -9.60 2.60
CA GLY A 69 -16.59 -8.14 2.54
C GLY A 69 -17.10 -7.49 3.82
N GLU A 70 -17.47 -8.26 4.84
CA GLU A 70 -18.16 -7.76 6.04
C GLU A 70 -17.37 -6.69 6.79
N GLY A 71 -16.05 -6.88 6.93
CA GLY A 71 -15.15 -5.92 7.60
C GLY A 71 -15.11 -4.54 6.93
N SER A 72 -15.42 -4.46 5.64
CA SER A 72 -15.50 -3.21 4.86
C SER A 72 -16.93 -2.77 4.57
N HIS A 73 -17.91 -3.36 5.26
CA HIS A 73 -19.35 -3.08 5.07
C HIS A 73 -19.87 -3.35 3.65
N ASN A 74 -19.36 -4.38 3.00
CA ASN A 74 -19.86 -4.91 1.75
C ASN A 74 -20.48 -6.31 2.02
N SER A 75 -21.77 -6.47 1.77
CA SER A 75 -22.47 -7.70 2.04
C SER A 75 -22.31 -8.73 0.91
N ASP A 76 -22.58 -10.00 1.19
CA ASP A 76 -22.65 -11.04 0.16
C ASP A 76 -23.73 -10.73 -0.90
N ALA A 77 -24.82 -10.05 -0.52
CA ALA A 77 -25.85 -9.60 -1.44
C ALA A 77 -25.30 -8.60 -2.45
N ASP A 78 -24.52 -7.61 -2.01
CA ASP A 78 -23.90 -6.62 -2.89
C ASP A 78 -22.97 -7.29 -3.91
N TYR A 79 -22.21 -8.30 -3.50
CA TYR A 79 -21.34 -9.07 -4.40
C TYR A 79 -22.14 -9.98 -5.35
N SER A 80 -23.20 -10.58 -4.88
CA SER A 80 -24.08 -11.40 -5.72
C SER A 80 -24.79 -10.55 -6.78
N GLU A 81 -25.27 -9.36 -6.43
CA GLU A 81 -25.83 -8.38 -7.37
C GLU A 81 -24.81 -7.91 -8.40
N ALA A 82 -23.53 -7.78 -8.01
CA ALA A 82 -22.43 -7.50 -8.91
C ALA A 82 -22.04 -8.69 -9.82
N GLY A 83 -22.65 -9.85 -9.63
CA GLY A 83 -22.44 -11.05 -10.45
C GLY A 83 -21.35 -11.98 -9.93
N ALA A 84 -20.86 -11.81 -8.71
CA ALA A 84 -19.93 -12.76 -8.09
C ALA A 84 -20.66 -14.01 -7.60
N ARG A 85 -19.93 -15.13 -7.60
CA ARG A 85 -20.39 -16.38 -6.96
C ARG A 85 -19.96 -16.37 -5.50
N ILE A 86 -20.93 -16.47 -4.57
CA ILE A 86 -20.64 -16.61 -3.14
C ILE A 86 -20.29 -18.07 -2.83
N VAL A 87 -19.14 -18.26 -2.16
CA VAL A 87 -18.59 -19.59 -1.84
C VAL A 87 -18.51 -19.74 -0.31
N PHE A 88 -19.08 -20.80 0.23
CA PHE A 88 -19.15 -21.05 1.67
C PHE A 88 -17.99 -21.91 2.18
N ASP A 89 -17.35 -22.67 1.29
CA ASP A 89 -16.20 -23.52 1.65
C ASP A 89 -14.90 -22.84 1.25
N ARG A 90 -14.06 -22.55 2.25
CA ARG A 90 -12.72 -21.97 2.02
C ARG A 90 -11.87 -22.83 1.08
N HIS A 91 -11.98 -24.16 1.14
CA HIS A 91 -11.25 -25.05 0.22
C HIS A 91 -11.67 -24.84 -1.23
N GLU A 92 -12.91 -24.47 -1.47
CA GLU A 92 -13.41 -24.23 -2.83
C GLU A 92 -12.87 -22.91 -3.40
N ILE A 93 -12.81 -21.83 -2.59
CA ILE A 93 -12.27 -20.54 -3.03
C ILE A 93 -10.79 -20.66 -3.40
N PHE A 94 -10.01 -21.47 -2.66
CA PHE A 94 -8.61 -21.71 -2.93
C PHE A 94 -8.34 -22.59 -4.17
N LYS A 95 -9.38 -23.10 -4.86
CA LYS A 95 -9.25 -23.76 -6.17
C LYS A 95 -9.22 -22.77 -7.33
N CYS A 96 -9.56 -21.49 -7.11
CA CYS A 96 -9.49 -20.47 -8.15
C CYS A 96 -8.04 -20.29 -8.63
N PRO A 97 -7.81 -20.21 -9.94
CA PRO A 97 -6.47 -20.04 -10.51
C PRO A 97 -5.75 -18.76 -10.03
N ILE A 98 -6.51 -17.71 -9.77
CA ILE A 98 -6.00 -16.43 -9.27
C ILE A 98 -6.64 -16.15 -7.92
N LEU A 99 -5.81 -15.93 -6.90
CA LEU A 99 -6.26 -15.46 -5.58
C LEU A 99 -5.86 -14.00 -5.40
N VAL A 100 -6.81 -13.18 -4.95
CA VAL A 100 -6.57 -11.76 -4.66
C VAL A 100 -6.91 -11.51 -3.19
N LYS A 101 -5.92 -11.03 -2.43
CA LYS A 101 -6.01 -10.81 -0.97
C LYS A 101 -5.56 -9.41 -0.60
N SER A 102 -6.14 -8.84 0.46
CA SER A 102 -5.67 -7.58 1.07
C SER A 102 -4.61 -7.78 2.15
N ALA A 103 -4.44 -9.00 2.63
CA ALA A 103 -3.35 -9.40 3.54
C ALA A 103 -2.40 -10.41 2.87
N PRO A 104 -1.17 -10.56 3.36
CA PRO A 104 -0.27 -11.63 2.90
C PRO A 104 -0.89 -13.01 3.08
N ILE A 105 -0.35 -13.99 2.34
CA ILE A 105 -0.64 -15.39 2.61
C ILE A 105 -0.14 -15.74 4.02
N VAL A 106 -0.99 -16.32 4.82
CA VAL A 106 -0.66 -16.83 6.16
C VAL A 106 -0.35 -18.33 6.10
N SER A 107 0.37 -18.85 7.11
CA SER A 107 0.80 -20.27 7.13
C SER A 107 -0.38 -21.24 7.05
N GLU A 108 -1.56 -20.85 7.54
CA GLU A 108 -2.81 -21.63 7.49
C GLU A 108 -3.39 -21.75 6.06
N ASP A 109 -3.10 -20.79 5.19
CA ASP A 109 -3.53 -20.79 3.78
C ASP A 109 -2.68 -21.73 2.91
N LEU A 110 -1.42 -21.96 3.28
CA LEU A 110 -0.44 -22.70 2.45
C LEU A 110 -0.88 -24.11 2.04
N PRO A 111 -1.50 -24.93 2.94
CA PRO A 111 -1.99 -26.26 2.54
C PRO A 111 -3.06 -26.19 1.46
N LEU A 112 -3.85 -25.11 1.41
CA LEU A 112 -4.97 -24.93 0.49
C LEU A 112 -4.54 -24.49 -0.91
N LEU A 113 -3.34 -23.87 -1.04
CA LEU A 113 -2.83 -23.39 -2.33
C LEU A 113 -2.70 -24.52 -3.36
N GLN A 114 -3.05 -24.22 -4.61
CA GLN A 114 -2.95 -25.16 -5.72
C GLN A 114 -1.62 -25.00 -6.48
N LEU A 115 -1.23 -26.04 -7.23
CA LEU A 115 -0.04 -25.99 -8.09
C LEU A 115 -0.22 -24.96 -9.22
N ASN A 116 0.82 -24.16 -9.50
CA ASN A 116 0.85 -23.11 -10.53
C ASN A 116 -0.17 -21.97 -10.33
N GLN A 117 -0.65 -21.75 -9.12
CA GLN A 117 -1.61 -20.71 -8.80
C GLN A 117 -0.97 -19.32 -8.83
N ILE A 118 -1.75 -18.32 -9.20
CA ILE A 118 -1.36 -16.90 -9.15
C ILE A 118 -1.91 -16.30 -7.87
N ILE A 119 -1.06 -15.58 -7.13
CA ILE A 119 -1.44 -14.87 -5.91
C ILE A 119 -1.12 -13.39 -6.08
N ILE A 120 -2.11 -12.54 -5.88
CA ILE A 120 -1.99 -11.09 -5.88
C ILE A 120 -2.33 -10.61 -4.47
N SER A 121 -1.31 -10.19 -3.71
CA SER A 121 -1.44 -9.82 -2.29
C SER A 121 -0.31 -8.86 -1.89
N PRO A 122 -0.39 -8.19 -0.72
CA PRO A 122 0.78 -7.50 -0.20
C PRO A 122 1.85 -8.49 0.25
N ILE A 123 3.07 -8.01 0.42
CA ILE A 123 4.17 -8.76 1.04
C ILE A 123 4.71 -7.99 2.23
N HIS A 124 4.61 -8.57 3.42
CA HIS A 124 5.21 -7.99 4.61
C HIS A 124 6.60 -8.59 4.82
N TYR A 125 7.64 -7.95 4.28
CA TYR A 125 9.04 -8.43 4.34
C TYR A 125 9.51 -8.79 5.76
N SER A 126 9.06 -8.05 6.80
CA SER A 126 9.43 -8.30 8.19
C SER A 126 8.80 -9.57 8.76
N ALA A 127 7.58 -9.90 8.34
CA ALA A 127 6.81 -11.04 8.82
C ALA A 127 7.00 -12.32 7.98
N LEU A 128 7.57 -12.19 6.76
CA LEU A 128 7.77 -13.31 5.86
C LEU A 128 8.70 -14.36 6.47
N GLN A 129 8.25 -15.63 6.48
CA GLN A 129 9.01 -16.78 6.95
C GLN A 129 9.59 -17.55 5.76
N GLN A 130 10.81 -18.06 5.93
CA GLN A 130 11.50 -18.83 4.88
C GLN A 130 10.74 -20.11 4.50
N GLU A 131 10.20 -20.80 5.50
CA GLU A 131 9.46 -22.06 5.30
C GLU A 131 8.19 -21.87 4.47
N ASP A 132 7.47 -20.77 4.71
CA ASP A 132 6.26 -20.45 3.96
C ASP A 132 6.58 -20.10 2.50
N LEU A 133 7.65 -19.35 2.29
CA LEU A 133 8.15 -19.04 0.95
C LEU A 133 8.56 -20.32 0.19
N GLN A 134 9.27 -21.24 0.84
CA GLN A 134 9.68 -22.51 0.23
C GLN A 134 8.47 -23.36 -0.20
N LYS A 135 7.42 -23.46 0.62
CA LYS A 135 6.18 -24.14 0.26
C LYS A 135 5.49 -23.52 -0.96
N MET A 136 5.49 -22.18 -1.07
CA MET A 136 4.99 -21.50 -2.26
C MET A 136 5.85 -21.81 -3.50
N MET A 137 7.18 -21.87 -3.35
CA MET A 137 8.10 -22.23 -4.42
C MET A 137 7.87 -23.66 -4.90
N GLU A 138 7.70 -24.63 -3.98
CA GLU A 138 7.39 -26.05 -4.28
C GLU A 138 6.09 -26.20 -5.07
N LYS A 139 5.08 -25.41 -4.74
CA LYS A 139 3.79 -25.35 -5.45
C LYS A 139 3.85 -24.55 -6.75
N LYS A 140 5.03 -24.08 -7.16
CA LYS A 140 5.26 -23.28 -8.39
C LYS A 140 4.35 -22.06 -8.47
N ILE A 141 4.11 -21.40 -7.34
CA ILE A 141 3.28 -20.20 -7.27
C ILE A 141 3.92 -19.07 -8.09
N THR A 142 3.08 -18.29 -8.77
CA THR A 142 3.42 -16.95 -9.24
C THR A 142 2.81 -15.95 -8.29
N ALA A 143 3.63 -15.12 -7.64
CA ALA A 143 3.17 -14.20 -6.62
C ALA A 143 3.55 -12.76 -6.96
N LEU A 144 2.53 -11.92 -7.09
CA LEU A 144 2.61 -10.48 -7.34
C LEU A 144 2.30 -9.73 -6.04
N SER A 145 3.29 -8.99 -5.53
CA SER A 145 3.04 -8.00 -4.47
C SER A 145 2.52 -6.71 -5.08
N PHE A 146 1.27 -6.38 -4.80
CA PHE A 146 0.66 -5.15 -5.30
C PHE A 146 1.21 -3.89 -4.60
N GLU A 147 2.02 -4.04 -3.54
CA GLU A 147 2.74 -2.93 -2.91
C GLU A 147 4.00 -2.53 -3.68
N ASN A 148 4.53 -3.44 -4.50
CA ASN A 148 5.83 -3.26 -5.15
C ASN A 148 5.73 -2.90 -6.64
N PHE A 149 4.56 -3.00 -7.28
CA PHE A 149 4.45 -2.54 -8.65
C PHE A 149 4.25 -1.02 -8.72
N LYS A 150 4.75 -0.43 -9.79
CA LYS A 150 4.67 1.01 -10.06
C LYS A 150 3.60 1.31 -11.10
N ASP A 151 3.02 2.48 -11.00
CA ASP A 151 2.19 3.05 -12.06
C ASP A 151 3.06 3.71 -13.16
N ALA A 152 2.42 4.23 -14.20
CA ALA A 152 3.09 4.92 -15.29
C ALA A 152 3.89 6.17 -14.85
N SER A 153 3.61 6.72 -13.68
CA SER A 153 4.35 7.84 -13.08
C SER A 153 5.56 7.38 -12.24
N GLY A 154 5.78 6.07 -12.12
CA GLY A 154 6.85 5.47 -11.31
C GLY A 154 6.56 5.49 -9.81
N THR A 155 5.31 5.71 -9.39
CA THR A 155 4.91 5.67 -7.98
C THR A 155 4.25 4.34 -7.63
N TYR A 156 4.23 4.03 -6.32
CA TYR A 156 3.57 2.85 -5.77
C TYR A 156 2.12 3.21 -5.39
N PRO A 157 1.12 2.98 -6.25
CA PRO A 157 -0.21 3.59 -6.11
C PRO A 157 -0.96 3.11 -4.86
N ILE A 158 -0.87 1.83 -4.52
CA ILE A 158 -1.54 1.27 -3.33
C ILE A 158 -0.85 1.73 -2.05
N VAL A 159 0.50 1.67 -1.99
CA VAL A 159 1.26 2.15 -0.83
C VAL A 159 1.00 3.64 -0.59
N ARG A 160 0.91 4.43 -1.66
CA ARG A 160 0.56 5.85 -1.59
C ARG A 160 -0.82 6.05 -0.96
N SER A 161 -1.84 5.37 -1.47
CA SER A 161 -3.22 5.49 -0.97
C SER A 161 -3.32 5.07 0.50
N MET A 162 -2.68 3.96 0.88
CA MET A 162 -2.65 3.51 2.28
C MET A 162 -1.92 4.52 3.18
N SER A 163 -0.82 5.11 2.70
CA SER A 163 -0.08 6.15 3.42
C SER A 163 -0.88 7.44 3.58
N GLU A 164 -1.67 7.83 2.58
CA GLU A 164 -2.58 8.98 2.66
C GLU A 164 -3.69 8.75 3.70
N ILE A 165 -4.29 7.56 3.72
CA ILE A 165 -5.30 7.18 4.72
C ILE A 165 -4.68 7.18 6.11
N ALA A 166 -3.53 6.54 6.31
CA ALA A 166 -2.85 6.51 7.60
C ALA A 166 -2.54 7.92 8.10
N GLY A 167 -1.91 8.76 7.28
CA GLY A 167 -1.56 10.14 7.65
C GLY A 167 -2.79 11.00 7.98
N SER A 168 -3.92 10.78 7.29
CA SER A 168 -5.17 11.48 7.59
C SER A 168 -5.78 11.00 8.90
N ALA A 169 -5.79 9.70 9.14
CA ALA A 169 -6.34 9.08 10.33
C ALA A 169 -5.60 9.47 11.61
N VAL A 170 -4.26 9.62 11.54
CA VAL A 170 -3.41 9.95 12.71
C VAL A 170 -3.89 11.19 13.45
N MET A 171 -4.36 12.21 12.72
CA MET A 171 -4.82 13.45 13.36
C MET A 171 -6.17 13.31 14.04
N LEU A 172 -7.05 12.46 13.53
CA LEU A 172 -8.32 12.12 14.18
C LEU A 172 -8.06 11.31 15.45
N ILE A 173 -7.15 10.34 15.38
CA ILE A 173 -6.69 9.55 16.53
C ILE A 173 -6.06 10.47 17.59
N ALA A 174 -5.19 11.39 17.19
CA ALA A 174 -4.58 12.37 18.09
C ALA A 174 -5.63 13.21 18.80
N ALA A 175 -6.63 13.74 18.08
CA ALA A 175 -7.71 14.53 18.65
C ALA A 175 -8.51 13.72 19.67
N GLN A 176 -8.82 12.47 19.37
CA GLN A 176 -9.52 11.56 20.28
C GLN A 176 -8.76 11.35 21.60
N TYR A 177 -7.45 11.04 21.50
CA TYR A 177 -6.64 10.74 22.69
C TYR A 177 -6.11 11.96 23.44
N LEU A 178 -6.18 13.16 22.87
CA LEU A 178 -5.97 14.40 23.61
C LEU A 178 -7.11 14.74 24.56
N SER A 179 -8.28 14.14 24.36
CA SER A 179 -9.45 14.32 25.23
C SER A 179 -9.19 13.80 26.64
N SER A 180 -9.74 14.50 27.66
CA SER A 180 -9.68 14.06 29.07
C SER A 180 -10.34 12.69 29.29
N PHE A 181 -11.33 12.32 28.50
CA PHE A 181 -12.00 11.02 28.56
C PHE A 181 -11.05 9.85 28.22
N ASN A 182 -10.01 10.13 27.44
CA ASN A 182 -8.98 9.16 27.03
C ASN A 182 -7.65 9.36 27.79
N LYS A 183 -7.67 10.00 28.96
CA LYS A 183 -6.48 10.30 29.78
C LYS A 183 -5.49 11.28 29.13
N GLY A 184 -5.89 11.97 28.09
CA GLY A 184 -5.14 13.05 27.45
C GLY A 184 -5.18 14.35 28.26
N LYS A 185 -4.50 15.36 27.74
CA LYS A 185 -4.38 16.69 28.39
C LYS A 185 -5.68 17.49 28.46
N GLY A 186 -6.77 17.07 27.79
CA GLY A 186 -8.02 17.81 27.69
C GLY A 186 -7.90 19.07 26.84
N VAL A 187 -7.13 19.04 25.74
CA VAL A 187 -6.92 20.17 24.84
C VAL A 187 -7.45 19.88 23.45
N LEU A 188 -7.99 20.91 22.80
CA LEU A 188 -8.41 20.83 21.39
C LEU A 188 -7.22 21.07 20.46
N LEU A 189 -7.18 20.32 19.36
CA LEU A 189 -6.09 20.39 18.38
C LEU A 189 -5.93 21.80 17.81
N GLY A 190 -7.01 22.46 17.38
CA GLY A 190 -6.98 23.78 16.76
C GLY A 190 -7.05 24.96 17.74
N GLY A 191 -7.23 24.69 19.06
CA GLY A 191 -7.52 25.75 20.01
C GLY A 191 -8.88 26.41 19.75
N ILE A 192 -9.10 27.57 20.34
CA ILE A 192 -10.26 28.45 20.10
C ILE A 192 -9.83 29.92 20.26
N SER A 193 -10.73 30.89 20.00
CA SER A 193 -10.45 32.29 20.22
C SER A 193 -9.98 32.54 21.65
N GLY A 194 -8.79 33.12 21.82
CA GLY A 194 -8.12 33.37 23.10
C GLY A 194 -7.34 32.18 23.69
N ILE A 195 -7.42 30.99 23.10
CA ILE A 195 -6.64 29.80 23.50
C ILE A 195 -5.80 29.33 22.28
N PRO A 196 -4.46 29.28 22.38
CA PRO A 196 -3.63 28.92 21.26
C PRO A 196 -3.83 27.46 20.84
N PRO A 197 -3.54 27.11 19.56
CA PRO A 197 -3.62 25.75 19.07
C PRO A 197 -2.55 24.86 19.70
N THR A 198 -2.78 23.54 19.67
CA THR A 198 -1.81 22.53 20.06
C THR A 198 -0.63 22.51 19.09
N LYS A 199 0.51 22.06 19.61
CA LYS A 199 1.73 21.88 18.82
C LYS A 199 1.85 20.42 18.41
N VAL A 200 1.95 20.20 17.12
CA VAL A 200 2.16 18.88 16.50
C VAL A 200 3.58 18.82 15.94
N VAL A 201 4.32 17.79 16.31
CA VAL A 201 5.64 17.49 15.74
C VAL A 201 5.48 16.24 14.87
N ILE A 202 5.87 16.33 13.62
CA ILE A 202 5.85 15.22 12.65
C ILE A 202 7.28 14.89 12.26
N VAL A 203 7.65 13.62 12.43
CA VAL A 203 9.00 13.09 12.14
C VAL A 203 8.89 12.24 10.88
N GLY A 204 9.27 12.81 9.75
CA GLY A 204 9.14 12.27 8.40
C GLY A 204 8.28 13.18 7.51
N ALA A 205 8.78 13.53 6.32
CA ALA A 205 8.10 14.34 5.32
C ALA A 205 7.69 13.52 4.06
N GLY A 206 7.55 12.19 4.22
CA GLY A 206 6.98 11.30 3.21
C GLY A 206 5.46 11.48 3.09
N ILE A 207 4.79 10.57 2.37
CA ILE A 207 3.35 10.65 2.09
C ILE A 207 2.52 10.68 3.38
N VAL A 208 2.86 9.82 4.36
CA VAL A 208 2.22 9.82 5.69
C VAL A 208 2.39 11.17 6.38
N GLY A 209 3.63 11.69 6.43
CA GLY A 209 3.94 12.96 7.07
C GLY A 209 3.27 14.15 6.38
N GLU A 210 3.20 14.15 5.04
CA GLU A 210 2.47 15.17 4.26
C GLU A 210 0.97 15.15 4.59
N SER A 211 0.33 13.97 4.53
CA SER A 211 -1.09 13.83 4.82
C SER A 211 -1.42 14.20 6.26
N ALA A 212 -0.59 13.78 7.22
CA ALA A 212 -0.72 14.18 8.63
C ALA A 212 -0.57 15.70 8.80
N THR A 213 0.42 16.32 8.10
CA THR A 213 0.62 17.78 8.13
C THR A 213 -0.59 18.51 7.59
N ARG A 214 -1.09 18.10 6.42
CA ARG A 214 -2.28 18.70 5.77
C ARG A 214 -3.49 18.66 6.70
N ASN A 215 -3.75 17.50 7.30
CA ASN A 215 -4.89 17.34 8.21
C ASN A 215 -4.71 18.10 9.53
N ALA A 216 -3.50 18.11 10.10
CA ALA A 216 -3.20 18.88 11.31
C ALA A 216 -3.42 20.40 11.10
N LEU A 217 -2.98 20.93 9.95
CA LEU A 217 -3.19 22.32 9.57
C LEU A 217 -4.69 22.62 9.33
N ALA A 218 -5.41 21.71 8.66
CA ALA A 218 -6.85 21.87 8.43
C ALA A 218 -7.65 21.88 9.75
N LEU A 219 -7.18 21.13 10.75
CA LEU A 219 -7.75 21.13 12.11
C LEU A 219 -7.25 22.32 12.97
N GLY A 220 -6.46 23.23 12.41
CA GLY A 220 -5.97 24.44 13.05
C GLY A 220 -4.77 24.26 13.97
N ALA A 221 -4.08 23.14 13.96
CA ALA A 221 -2.90 22.89 14.80
C ALA A 221 -1.66 23.67 14.32
N SER A 222 -0.71 23.91 15.25
CA SER A 222 0.61 24.45 14.95
C SER A 222 1.59 23.32 14.65
N VAL A 223 2.01 23.18 13.38
CA VAL A 223 2.76 22.00 12.89
C VAL A 223 4.25 22.31 12.69
N LYS A 224 5.08 21.35 13.07
CA LYS A 224 6.53 21.33 12.79
C LYS A 224 6.92 19.98 12.22
N VAL A 225 7.59 19.99 11.06
CA VAL A 225 7.98 18.78 10.34
C VAL A 225 9.49 18.64 10.30
N PHE A 226 9.94 17.43 10.56
CA PHE A 226 11.36 17.05 10.53
C PHE A 226 11.60 15.95 9.50
N ASP A 227 12.63 16.12 8.68
CA ASP A 227 13.15 15.08 7.78
C ASP A 227 14.60 15.40 7.43
N ASN A 228 15.46 14.39 7.24
CA ASN A 228 16.83 14.63 6.76
C ASN A 228 16.89 14.92 5.26
N ASP A 229 15.89 14.55 4.50
CA ASP A 229 15.77 14.84 3.09
C ASP A 229 15.16 16.23 2.86
N VAL A 230 16.03 17.20 2.59
CA VAL A 230 15.63 18.60 2.32
C VAL A 230 14.72 18.70 1.09
N TYR A 231 14.88 17.80 0.12
CA TYR A 231 14.01 17.76 -1.06
C TYR A 231 12.58 17.39 -0.68
N LYS A 232 12.39 16.37 0.19
CA LYS A 232 11.06 16.01 0.73
C LYS A 232 10.43 17.17 1.50
N LEU A 233 11.22 17.89 2.32
CA LEU A 233 10.73 19.07 3.03
C LEU A 233 10.27 20.18 2.07
N LYS A 234 10.99 20.38 0.95
CA LYS A 234 10.60 21.32 -0.10
C LYS A 234 9.32 20.87 -0.82
N GLN A 235 9.25 19.59 -1.20
CA GLN A 235 8.06 19.02 -1.85
C GLN A 235 6.82 19.15 -0.95
N LEU A 236 6.95 18.82 0.33
CA LEU A 236 5.89 19.01 1.32
C LEU A 236 5.29 20.43 1.26
N GLN A 237 6.14 21.47 1.30
CA GLN A 237 5.65 22.86 1.27
C GLN A 237 4.98 23.21 -0.06
N ASN A 238 5.52 22.72 -1.18
CA ASN A 238 4.91 22.90 -2.51
C ASN A 238 3.53 22.25 -2.58
N ASN A 239 3.41 21.01 -2.12
CA ASN A 239 2.17 20.24 -2.15
C ASN A 239 1.10 20.80 -1.20
N LEU A 240 1.52 21.42 -0.09
CA LEU A 240 0.61 22.09 0.85
C LEU A 240 0.16 23.46 0.35
N GLY A 241 0.85 24.07 -0.61
CA GLY A 241 0.58 25.43 -1.10
C GLY A 241 0.85 26.54 -0.07
N GLN A 242 1.47 26.21 1.06
CA GLN A 242 1.80 27.16 2.13
C GLN A 242 3.10 26.77 2.86
N ARG A 243 3.72 27.77 3.49
CA ARG A 243 4.90 27.52 4.31
C ARG A 243 4.52 26.87 5.64
N VAL A 244 5.27 25.81 5.99
CA VAL A 244 5.22 25.14 7.28
C VAL A 244 6.62 25.21 7.91
N TRP A 245 6.68 25.21 9.22
CA TRP A 245 7.97 25.14 9.91
C TRP A 245 8.62 23.78 9.65
N THR A 246 9.81 23.78 9.09
CA THR A 246 10.55 22.55 8.76
C THR A 246 11.99 22.61 9.30
N SER A 247 12.58 21.47 9.63
CA SER A 247 13.98 21.34 10.01
C SER A 247 14.51 19.95 9.63
N VAL A 248 15.82 19.85 9.49
CA VAL A 248 16.49 18.54 9.49
C VAL A 248 16.42 17.93 10.90
N LEU A 249 16.63 16.62 11.00
CA LEU A 249 16.59 15.85 12.25
C LEU A 249 17.84 16.14 13.11
N GLU A 250 17.97 17.39 13.55
CA GLU A 250 19.01 17.79 14.50
C GLU A 250 18.51 17.48 15.92
N PRO A 251 19.20 16.59 16.70
CA PRO A 251 18.69 16.06 17.97
C PRO A 251 18.30 17.12 19.00
N LYS A 252 19.10 18.21 19.12
CA LYS A 252 18.81 19.29 20.08
C LYS A 252 17.56 20.08 19.70
N ILE A 253 17.34 20.33 18.40
CA ILE A 253 16.17 21.04 17.90
C ILE A 253 14.94 20.15 18.08
N LEU A 254 15.03 18.85 17.71
CA LEU A 254 13.94 17.90 17.86
C LEU A 254 13.52 17.76 19.33
N ALA A 255 14.46 17.52 20.25
CA ALA A 255 14.19 17.43 21.68
C ALA A 255 13.50 18.67 22.24
N LYS A 256 13.93 19.87 21.83
CA LYS A 256 13.31 21.15 22.22
C LYS A 256 11.84 21.23 21.77
N GLN A 257 11.52 20.74 20.56
CA GLN A 257 10.14 20.77 20.05
C GLN A 257 9.28 19.71 20.73
N LEU A 258 9.78 18.48 20.91
CA LEU A 258 9.09 17.40 21.62
C LEU A 258 8.73 17.77 23.06
N LYS A 259 9.63 18.45 23.79
CA LYS A 259 9.36 18.92 25.16
C LYS A 259 8.10 19.81 25.28
N THR A 260 7.71 20.48 24.20
CA THR A 260 6.59 21.46 24.22
C THR A 260 5.39 21.06 23.37
N CYS A 261 5.46 19.96 22.63
CA CYS A 261 4.34 19.50 21.79
C CYS A 261 3.30 18.73 22.62
N GLU A 262 2.12 18.66 22.09
CA GLU A 262 1.02 17.84 22.57
C GLU A 262 0.90 16.55 21.78
N VAL A 263 1.31 16.57 20.51
CA VAL A 263 1.27 15.40 19.58
C VAL A 263 2.63 15.24 18.93
N ALA A 264 3.15 14.02 18.90
CA ALA A 264 4.30 13.64 18.11
C ALA A 264 3.91 12.45 17.19
N VAL A 265 4.25 12.54 15.90
CA VAL A 265 3.93 11.52 14.89
C VAL A 265 5.22 10.98 14.31
N GLY A 266 5.40 9.66 14.34
CA GLY A 266 6.49 8.95 13.66
C GLY A 266 6.04 8.51 12.27
N ALA A 267 6.65 9.04 11.24
CA ALA A 267 6.32 8.81 9.83
C ALA A 267 7.58 8.58 8.97
N LEU A 268 8.70 8.20 9.58
CA LEU A 268 9.90 7.79 8.85
C LEU A 268 9.73 6.37 8.31
N SER A 269 10.19 6.17 7.10
CA SER A 269 10.23 4.83 6.51
C SER A 269 11.60 4.55 5.89
N ASN A 270 12.00 3.30 5.89
CA ASN A 270 13.09 2.79 5.09
C ASN A 270 12.49 1.91 3.98
N GLU A 271 13.06 1.94 2.80
CA GLU A 271 12.54 1.19 1.64
C GLU A 271 12.56 -0.32 1.94
N TYR A 272 13.67 -0.79 2.50
CA TYR A 272 13.85 -2.18 2.92
C TYR A 272 14.39 -2.20 4.35
N GLY A 273 13.59 -2.70 5.30
CA GLY A 273 14.05 -2.91 6.66
C GLY A 273 13.40 -2.04 7.73
N ARG A 274 14.07 -1.95 8.88
CA ARG A 274 13.57 -1.27 10.08
C ARG A 274 13.60 0.24 9.91
N ALA A 275 12.55 0.93 10.40
CA ALA A 275 12.53 2.37 10.50
C ALA A 275 13.66 2.86 11.44
N PRO A 276 14.30 4.01 11.14
CA PRO A 276 15.33 4.55 12.03
C PRO A 276 14.69 5.07 13.32
N VAL A 277 15.22 4.66 14.46
CA VAL A 277 14.88 5.23 15.77
C VAL A 277 15.62 6.56 15.91
N VAL A 278 14.88 7.65 15.94
CA VAL A 278 15.44 9.03 16.02
C VAL A 278 14.99 9.79 17.25
N VAL A 279 13.95 9.29 17.97
CA VAL A 279 13.48 9.86 19.23
C VAL A 279 13.84 8.89 20.35
N THR A 280 14.77 9.33 21.21
CA THR A 280 15.25 8.52 22.36
C THR A 280 14.25 8.51 23.50
N GLU A 281 14.38 7.54 24.40
CA GLU A 281 13.56 7.46 25.61
C GLU A 281 13.72 8.72 26.49
N GLU A 282 14.90 9.31 26.56
CA GLU A 282 15.14 10.58 27.27
C GLU A 282 14.31 11.74 26.69
N MET A 283 14.22 11.82 25.37
CA MET A 283 13.38 12.84 24.70
C MET A 283 11.90 12.65 25.03
N VAL A 284 11.43 11.40 25.08
CA VAL A 284 10.06 11.06 25.45
C VAL A 284 9.78 11.38 26.93
N ALA A 285 10.70 11.03 27.83
CA ALA A 285 10.58 11.33 29.25
C ALA A 285 10.54 12.85 29.55
N ALA A 286 11.11 13.67 28.66
CA ALA A 286 11.04 15.12 28.74
C ALA A 286 9.75 15.73 28.20
N MET A 287 8.89 14.96 27.53
CA MET A 287 7.59 15.42 27.03
C MET A 287 6.62 15.70 28.19
N ARG A 288 5.59 16.48 27.93
CA ARG A 288 4.58 16.81 28.94
C ARG A 288 3.64 15.62 29.17
N PRO A 289 3.29 15.30 30.43
CA PRO A 289 2.28 14.27 30.70
C PRO A 289 0.96 14.53 29.98
N GLY A 290 0.32 13.45 29.50
CA GLY A 290 -0.91 13.51 28.69
C GLY A 290 -0.71 13.94 27.24
N SER A 291 0.53 14.17 26.78
CA SER A 291 0.87 14.25 25.37
C SER A 291 0.73 12.87 24.71
N ILE A 292 0.55 12.84 23.39
CA ILE A 292 0.41 11.59 22.63
C ILE A 292 1.52 11.43 21.60
N ILE A 293 2.05 10.22 21.51
CA ILE A 293 2.90 9.73 20.42
C ILE A 293 2.07 8.77 19.57
N ILE A 294 2.07 8.97 18.25
CA ILE A 294 1.50 8.03 17.29
C ILE A 294 2.61 7.61 16.35
N ASP A 295 3.03 6.36 16.45
CA ASP A 295 4.11 5.83 15.64
C ASP A 295 3.54 5.01 14.48
N VAL A 296 3.40 5.65 13.31
CA VAL A 296 2.88 5.01 12.10
C VAL A 296 3.88 4.01 11.51
N ALA A 297 5.16 4.17 11.82
CA ALA A 297 6.23 3.28 11.36
C ALA A 297 6.39 2.02 12.24
N ILE A 298 5.44 1.75 13.14
CA ILE A 298 5.54 0.68 14.15
C ILE A 298 5.70 -0.72 13.54
N ASP A 299 5.04 -1.02 12.43
CA ASP A 299 5.16 -2.25 11.65
C ASP A 299 6.58 -2.48 11.09
N ARG A 300 7.38 -1.42 11.02
CA ARG A 300 8.81 -1.45 10.67
C ARG A 300 9.72 -1.17 11.87
N GLY A 301 9.22 -1.33 13.10
CA GLY A 301 9.96 -1.22 14.35
C GLY A 301 9.92 0.17 15.00
N GLY A 302 9.22 1.14 14.40
CA GLY A 302 8.96 2.45 14.98
C GLY A 302 10.13 3.46 14.92
N CYS A 303 9.77 4.74 15.04
CA CYS A 303 10.72 5.87 15.06
C CYS A 303 11.08 6.33 16.48
N PHE A 304 10.32 5.88 17.48
CA PHE A 304 10.52 6.20 18.88
C PHE A 304 11.05 4.97 19.63
N GLU A 305 12.08 5.16 20.45
CA GLU A 305 12.68 4.09 21.24
C GLU A 305 11.68 3.44 22.22
N THR A 306 10.67 4.20 22.64
CA THR A 306 9.63 3.77 23.58
C THR A 306 8.42 3.15 22.90
N SER A 307 8.36 3.08 21.56
CA SER A 307 7.23 2.52 20.83
C SER A 307 7.13 1.01 21.00
N GLU A 308 5.92 0.53 21.25
CA GLU A 308 5.58 -0.89 21.33
C GLU A 308 4.37 -1.17 20.43
N LEU A 309 4.33 -2.38 19.84
CA LEU A 309 3.17 -2.85 19.09
C LEU A 309 1.94 -2.93 19.97
N THR A 310 0.85 -2.33 19.52
CA THR A 310 -0.46 -2.40 20.13
C THR A 310 -1.49 -2.99 19.18
N SER A 311 -2.77 -2.96 19.51
CA SER A 311 -3.82 -3.52 18.68
C SER A 311 -5.03 -2.59 18.63
N HIS A 312 -5.90 -2.72 17.61
CA HIS A 312 -7.13 -1.94 17.55
C HIS A 312 -8.04 -2.13 18.78
N GLN A 313 -7.97 -3.29 19.45
CA GLN A 313 -8.73 -3.54 20.69
C GLN A 313 -8.11 -2.86 21.92
N LYS A 314 -6.78 -2.76 21.98
CA LYS A 314 -6.03 -2.07 23.04
C LYS A 314 -5.00 -1.15 22.39
N PRO A 315 -5.41 0.01 21.85
CA PRO A 315 -4.60 0.80 20.92
C PRO A 315 -3.51 1.63 21.59
N THR A 316 -3.57 1.82 22.91
CA THR A 316 -2.64 2.70 23.62
C THR A 316 -2.09 2.09 24.89
N PHE A 317 -0.89 2.53 25.25
CA PHE A 317 -0.29 2.37 26.57
C PHE A 317 0.33 3.71 27.03
N VAL A 318 0.71 3.80 28.30
CA VAL A 318 1.32 5.01 28.86
C VAL A 318 2.73 4.69 29.36
N LYS A 319 3.72 5.45 28.87
CA LYS A 319 5.11 5.41 29.36
C LYS A 319 5.60 6.84 29.59
N HIS A 320 6.26 7.10 30.72
CA HIS A 320 6.69 8.45 31.15
C HIS A 320 5.55 9.49 31.19
N GLY A 321 4.30 9.06 31.47
CA GLY A 321 3.13 9.94 31.42
C GLY A 321 2.67 10.32 30.00
N VAL A 322 3.31 9.82 28.95
CA VAL A 322 2.97 10.05 27.55
C VAL A 322 2.16 8.87 27.02
N ILE A 323 1.06 9.16 26.32
CA ILE A 323 0.22 8.16 25.68
C ILE A 323 0.92 7.72 24.39
N HIS A 324 1.07 6.41 24.20
CA HIS A 324 1.63 5.82 22.98
C HIS A 324 0.55 5.08 22.21
N TYR A 325 0.41 5.37 20.95
CA TYR A 325 -0.42 4.64 19.99
C TYR A 325 0.49 3.96 18.96
N GLY A 326 0.55 2.64 19.00
CA GLY A 326 1.42 1.80 18.17
C GLY A 326 0.65 0.71 17.43
N VAL A 327 -0.55 1.04 16.92
CA VAL A 327 -1.37 0.09 16.16
C VAL A 327 -0.83 -0.01 14.73
N PRO A 328 -0.40 -1.20 14.28
CA PRO A 328 -0.03 -1.42 12.88
C PRO A 328 -1.28 -1.38 12.00
N ASN A 329 -1.07 -1.23 10.69
CA ASN A 329 -2.15 -1.29 9.71
C ASN A 329 -3.33 -0.34 10.03
N ILE A 330 -3.03 0.92 10.36
CA ILE A 330 -4.05 1.96 10.61
C ILE A 330 -5.14 1.99 9.53
N PRO A 331 -4.84 1.82 8.21
CA PRO A 331 -5.85 1.80 7.15
C PRO A 331 -6.94 0.74 7.33
N SER A 332 -6.66 -0.38 8.00
CA SER A 332 -7.67 -1.41 8.30
C SER A 332 -8.78 -0.90 9.24
N GLY A 333 -8.49 0.11 10.07
CA GLY A 333 -9.49 0.81 10.88
C GLY A 333 -10.46 1.68 10.05
N PHE A 334 -10.13 1.93 8.78
CA PHE A 334 -10.93 2.67 7.79
C PHE A 334 -11.20 1.79 6.56
N ALA A 335 -11.57 0.54 6.83
CA ALA A 335 -11.60 -0.55 5.88
C ALA A 335 -12.36 -0.24 4.59
N ARG A 336 -13.52 0.42 4.66
CA ARG A 336 -14.32 0.76 3.48
C ARG A 336 -13.55 1.68 2.52
N THR A 337 -12.94 2.75 3.04
CA THR A 337 -12.13 3.70 2.25
C THR A 337 -10.87 3.00 1.70
N ALA A 338 -10.21 2.20 2.53
CA ALA A 338 -9.00 1.49 2.15
C ALA A 338 -9.27 0.42 1.07
N SER A 339 -10.35 -0.35 1.20
CA SER A 339 -10.79 -1.34 0.21
C SER A 339 -11.12 -0.68 -1.13
N GLN A 340 -11.84 0.45 -1.11
CA GLN A 340 -12.12 1.21 -2.34
C GLN A 340 -10.83 1.67 -3.02
N ALA A 341 -9.86 2.18 -2.23
CA ALA A 341 -8.58 2.65 -2.77
C ALA A 341 -7.75 1.51 -3.38
N ILE A 342 -7.70 0.35 -2.73
CA ILE A 342 -7.04 -0.87 -3.27
C ILE A 342 -7.75 -1.31 -4.55
N SER A 343 -9.06 -1.40 -4.51
CA SER A 343 -9.91 -1.87 -5.60
C SER A 343 -9.78 -0.98 -6.84
N ASN A 344 -9.68 0.35 -6.68
CA ASN A 344 -9.48 1.30 -7.77
C ASN A 344 -8.16 1.08 -8.54
N VAL A 345 -7.19 0.45 -7.92
CA VAL A 345 -5.89 0.11 -8.54
C VAL A 345 -5.89 -1.32 -9.08
N LEU A 346 -6.44 -2.27 -8.32
CA LEU A 346 -6.42 -3.69 -8.71
C LEU A 346 -7.40 -4.01 -9.85
N MET A 347 -8.56 -3.36 -9.89
CA MET A 347 -9.55 -3.65 -10.93
C MET A 347 -9.02 -3.35 -12.34
N PRO A 348 -8.42 -2.15 -12.63
CA PRO A 348 -7.80 -1.90 -13.93
C PRO A 348 -6.65 -2.86 -14.24
N LEU A 349 -5.83 -3.21 -13.24
CA LEU A 349 -4.76 -4.20 -13.40
C LEU A 349 -5.33 -5.57 -13.85
N MET A 350 -6.40 -6.03 -13.19
CA MET A 350 -7.05 -7.31 -13.52
C MET A 350 -7.66 -7.30 -14.92
N LEU A 351 -8.25 -6.17 -15.34
CA LEU A 351 -8.74 -6.01 -16.72
C LEU A 351 -7.60 -6.08 -17.72
N THR A 352 -6.48 -5.39 -17.46
CA THR A 352 -5.31 -5.47 -18.35
C THR A 352 -4.75 -6.89 -18.43
N ILE A 353 -4.67 -7.61 -17.30
CA ILE A 353 -4.27 -9.04 -17.30
C ILE A 353 -5.23 -9.86 -18.17
N SER A 354 -6.54 -9.60 -18.10
CA SER A 354 -7.55 -10.28 -18.91
C SER A 354 -7.37 -9.96 -20.39
N ASP A 355 -7.23 -8.69 -20.76
CA ASP A 355 -7.13 -8.20 -22.14
C ASP A 355 -5.84 -8.67 -22.84
N GLU A 356 -4.73 -8.78 -22.11
CA GLU A 356 -3.44 -9.27 -22.60
C GLU A 356 -3.36 -10.80 -22.71
N GLY A 357 -4.40 -11.53 -22.30
CA GLY A 357 -4.41 -13.00 -22.36
C GLY A 357 -3.86 -13.73 -21.14
N GLY A 358 -3.64 -13.02 -20.04
CA GLY A 358 -3.17 -13.55 -18.76
C GLY A 358 -1.95 -12.82 -18.21
N LEU A 359 -1.58 -13.12 -16.96
CA LEU A 359 -0.46 -12.45 -16.29
C LEU A 359 0.87 -12.69 -17.01
N ASP A 360 1.10 -13.90 -17.51
CA ASP A 360 2.35 -14.25 -18.21
C ASP A 360 2.55 -13.37 -19.46
N GLU A 361 1.50 -13.13 -20.25
CA GLU A 361 1.55 -12.30 -21.44
C GLU A 361 1.70 -10.81 -21.07
N MET A 362 0.95 -10.34 -20.08
CA MET A 362 1.08 -8.97 -19.59
C MET A 362 2.53 -8.66 -19.13
N LEU A 363 3.19 -9.59 -18.46
CA LEU A 363 4.57 -9.40 -18.00
C LEU A 363 5.59 -9.21 -19.15
N TRP A 364 5.24 -9.52 -20.39
CA TRP A 364 6.09 -9.20 -21.57
C TRP A 364 6.12 -7.71 -21.88
N HIS A 365 5.01 -7.04 -21.69
CA HIS A 365 4.81 -5.67 -22.12
C HIS A 365 4.96 -4.67 -20.97
N ASP A 366 4.59 -5.04 -19.74
CA ASP A 366 4.60 -4.14 -18.58
C ASP A 366 5.77 -4.41 -17.63
N VAL A 367 6.80 -3.57 -17.75
CA VAL A 367 8.00 -3.61 -16.89
C VAL A 367 7.66 -3.18 -15.45
N ASN A 368 6.70 -2.27 -15.27
CA ASN A 368 6.35 -1.74 -13.94
C ASN A 368 5.69 -2.80 -13.06
N VAL A 369 4.86 -3.67 -13.66
CA VAL A 369 4.23 -4.79 -12.95
C VAL A 369 5.24 -5.88 -12.61
N ARG A 370 6.30 -6.06 -13.44
CA ARG A 370 7.37 -7.03 -13.13
C ARG A 370 8.05 -6.78 -11.79
N GLU A 371 8.20 -5.52 -11.39
CA GLU A 371 8.81 -5.17 -10.11
C GLU A 371 8.03 -5.71 -8.90
N GLY A 372 6.73 -5.96 -9.07
CA GLY A 372 5.88 -6.57 -8.05
C GLY A 372 6.01 -8.09 -7.95
N ILE A 373 6.59 -8.77 -8.94
CA ILE A 373 6.70 -10.24 -8.95
C ILE A 373 7.87 -10.68 -8.07
N TYR A 374 7.56 -11.30 -6.92
CA TYR A 374 8.58 -11.85 -6.02
C TYR A 374 8.75 -13.37 -6.16
N LEU A 375 7.75 -14.09 -6.69
CA LEU A 375 7.84 -15.48 -7.13
C LEU A 375 7.28 -15.59 -8.54
N PHE A 376 8.00 -16.28 -9.43
CA PHE A 376 7.53 -16.57 -10.77
C PHE A 376 7.65 -18.08 -11.05
N LYS A 377 6.50 -18.76 -11.07
CA LYS A 377 6.43 -20.24 -11.25
C LYS A 377 7.36 -20.99 -10.30
N GLY A 378 7.41 -20.55 -9.06
CA GLY A 378 8.26 -21.11 -8.00
C GLY A 378 9.71 -20.63 -7.98
N ALA A 379 10.16 -19.85 -8.97
CA ALA A 379 11.47 -19.22 -8.91
C ALA A 379 11.40 -17.91 -8.10
N LEU A 380 12.34 -17.70 -7.17
CA LEU A 380 12.44 -16.49 -6.38
C LEU A 380 13.05 -15.36 -7.23
N THR A 381 12.28 -14.29 -7.43
CA THR A 381 12.64 -13.15 -8.29
C THR A 381 12.80 -11.82 -7.54
N ASP A 382 12.69 -11.85 -6.20
CA ASP A 382 12.99 -10.70 -5.35
C ASP A 382 14.39 -10.83 -4.75
N PHE A 383 15.26 -9.87 -5.07
CA PHE A 383 16.66 -9.87 -4.62
C PHE A 383 16.79 -9.68 -3.10
N TYR A 384 15.95 -8.83 -2.49
CA TYR A 384 16.01 -8.59 -1.05
C TYR A 384 15.63 -9.85 -0.26
N ILE A 385 14.59 -10.56 -0.68
CA ILE A 385 14.17 -11.83 -0.06
C ILE A 385 15.27 -12.88 -0.20
N SER A 386 15.91 -12.95 -1.37
CA SER A 386 17.01 -13.89 -1.60
C SER A 386 18.17 -13.65 -0.64
N GLN A 387 18.55 -12.40 -0.42
CA GLN A 387 19.59 -12.02 0.53
C GLN A 387 19.18 -12.29 1.98
N LYS A 388 17.92 -12.00 2.33
CA LYS A 388 17.40 -12.20 3.70
C LYS A 388 17.46 -13.66 4.14
N PHE A 389 17.19 -14.60 3.24
CA PHE A 389 17.05 -16.02 3.54
C PHE A 389 18.16 -16.91 2.94
N ASP A 390 19.14 -16.30 2.31
CA ASP A 390 20.23 -17.01 1.59
C ASP A 390 19.67 -18.05 0.58
N LEU A 391 18.68 -17.61 -0.22
CA LEU A 391 18.02 -18.40 -1.25
C LEU A 391 18.52 -18.00 -2.64
N LYS A 392 18.43 -18.93 -3.60
CA LYS A 392 18.81 -18.66 -4.99
C LYS A 392 17.90 -17.62 -5.61
N TYR A 393 18.48 -16.48 -5.99
CA TYR A 393 17.82 -15.45 -6.82
C TYR A 393 17.80 -15.85 -8.29
N THR A 394 16.74 -15.52 -8.99
CA THR A 394 16.62 -15.68 -10.44
C THR A 394 16.07 -14.39 -11.05
N ASP A 395 16.77 -13.81 -12.02
CA ASP A 395 16.31 -12.60 -12.68
C ASP A 395 15.04 -12.90 -13.50
N LEU A 396 13.96 -12.19 -13.19
CA LEU A 396 12.66 -12.35 -13.87
C LEU A 396 12.76 -12.04 -15.37
N ASN A 397 13.55 -11.03 -15.77
CA ASN A 397 13.70 -10.65 -17.17
C ASN A 397 14.36 -11.78 -17.98
N LEU A 398 15.34 -12.49 -17.39
CA LEU A 398 15.94 -13.67 -18.02
C LEU A 398 14.94 -14.83 -18.13
N LEU A 399 14.12 -15.07 -17.11
CA LEU A 399 13.08 -16.09 -17.14
C LEU A 399 12.03 -15.82 -18.22
N ILE A 400 11.60 -14.58 -18.33
CA ILE A 400 10.66 -14.15 -19.37
C ILE A 400 11.32 -14.33 -20.74
N ALA A 401 12.54 -13.83 -20.96
CA ALA A 401 13.25 -13.91 -22.25
C ALA A 401 13.53 -15.36 -22.70
N SER A 402 13.75 -16.29 -21.79
CA SER A 402 14.06 -17.70 -22.08
C SER A 402 12.87 -18.52 -22.63
N ARG A 403 11.66 -17.93 -22.70
CA ARG A 403 10.43 -18.59 -23.19
C ARG A 403 10.14 -18.35 -24.66
N ARG A 404 10.98 -17.60 -25.31
CA ARG A 404 11.03 -17.51 -26.79
C ARG A 404 11.97 -18.60 -27.34
#